data_cda5fa19d5144be1ffcdb10234f8d49e
#
_entry.id   cda5fa19d5144be1ffcdb10234f8d49e
#
_cell.length_a   1.000
_cell.length_b   1.000
_cell.length_c   1.000
_cell.angle_alpha   90.00
_cell.angle_beta   90.00
_cell.angle_gamma   90.00
#
_symmetry.space_group_name_H-M   'P 1'
#
loop_
_entity.id
_entity.type
_entity.pdbx_description
1 polymer ?
#
loop_
_entity_poly.entity_id
_entity_poly.type
_entity_poly.pdbx_seq_one_letter_code
_entity_poly.pdbx_strand_id
1 'polypeptide(L)'
;FGPHITVTGPDHVQVNGRRLALKRAVTNLISNATKFATDTQITLVNGPHAADIHVDDNGPGIIPELREDAFRPFMRLDEARTQNTPGTGLGLTLARDTARAHGGDLRLSDSPLGGLRASLRLPH
;
A
#
# COMPACT_ATOMS: atom_id res chain seq x y z
N PHE A 1 12.52 -13.37 -13.70
CA PHE A 1 12.44 -13.08 -12.29
C PHE A 1 11.59 -11.87 -12.02
N GLY A 2 10.60 -12.00 -11.23
CA GLY A 2 9.81 -10.89 -10.75
C GLY A 2 10.22 -10.48 -9.35
N PRO A 3 9.56 -9.48 -8.78
CA PRO A 3 9.75 -9.15 -7.37
C PRO A 3 9.38 -10.32 -6.48
N HIS A 4 10.12 -10.49 -5.40
CA HIS A 4 9.83 -11.52 -4.43
C HIS A 4 8.76 -11.01 -3.47
N ILE A 5 7.67 -11.76 -3.33
CA ILE A 5 6.53 -11.38 -2.48
C ILE A 5 6.33 -12.44 -1.42
N THR A 6 6.31 -12.02 -0.17
CA THR A 6 6.04 -12.89 0.98
C THR A 6 4.76 -12.41 1.68
N VAL A 7 3.91 -13.36 2.05
CA VAL A 7 2.66 -13.06 2.76
C VAL A 7 2.67 -13.75 4.11
N THR A 8 2.41 -13.01 5.18
CA THR A 8 2.34 -13.53 6.53
C THR A 8 1.06 -13.06 7.22
N GLY A 9 0.62 -13.82 8.25
CA GLY A 9 -0.57 -13.51 9.01
C GLY A 9 -1.61 -14.61 8.92
N PRO A 10 -2.83 -14.36 9.40
CA PRO A 10 -3.91 -15.34 9.32
C PRO A 10 -4.29 -15.64 7.87
N ASP A 11 -4.80 -16.85 7.63
CA ASP A 11 -5.19 -17.29 6.28
C ASP A 11 -6.24 -16.39 5.67
N HIS A 12 -7.17 -15.91 6.47
CA HIS A 12 -8.09 -14.86 6.03
C HIS A 12 -8.60 -14.04 7.18
N VAL A 13 -8.97 -12.82 6.83
CA VAL A 13 -9.60 -11.86 7.72
C VAL A 13 -10.85 -11.36 7.03
N GLN A 14 -11.97 -11.34 7.74
CA GLN A 14 -13.21 -10.83 7.19
C GLN A 14 -13.43 -9.40 7.63
N VAL A 15 -13.81 -8.56 6.67
CA VAL A 15 -14.24 -7.18 6.92
C VAL A 15 -15.50 -6.92 6.11
N ASN A 16 -16.36 -6.04 6.61
CA ASN A 16 -17.53 -5.62 5.88
C ASN A 16 -17.14 -4.55 4.87
N GLY A 17 -17.46 -4.78 3.61
CA GLY A 17 -17.13 -3.80 2.60
C GLY A 17 -17.41 -4.27 1.18
N ARG A 18 -17.04 -3.43 0.25
CA ARG A 18 -17.20 -3.70 -1.16
C ARG A 18 -16.03 -4.55 -1.64
N ARG A 19 -16.31 -5.81 -1.90
CA ARG A 19 -15.29 -6.80 -2.26
C ARG A 19 -14.37 -6.36 -3.39
N LEU A 20 -14.95 -5.86 -4.48
CA LEU A 20 -14.15 -5.48 -5.65
C LEU A 20 -13.31 -4.24 -5.38
N ALA A 21 -13.87 -3.26 -4.68
CA ALA A 21 -13.13 -2.05 -4.33
C ALA A 21 -11.97 -2.36 -3.40
N LEU A 22 -12.18 -3.23 -2.40
CA LEU A 22 -11.12 -3.64 -1.48
C LEU A 22 -10.03 -4.42 -2.20
N LYS A 23 -10.40 -5.31 -3.11
CA LYS A 23 -9.44 -6.05 -3.92
C LYS A 23 -8.57 -5.11 -4.75
N ARG A 24 -9.17 -4.10 -5.36
CA ARG A 24 -8.43 -3.11 -6.14
C ARG A 24 -7.49 -2.29 -5.28
N ALA A 25 -7.92 -1.89 -4.09
CA ALA A 25 -7.09 -1.15 -3.16
C ALA A 25 -5.82 -1.93 -2.82
N VAL A 26 -5.97 -3.19 -2.42
CA VAL A 26 -4.84 -4.05 -2.08
C VAL A 26 -3.94 -4.27 -3.29
N THR A 27 -4.53 -4.55 -4.44
CA THR A 27 -3.78 -4.75 -5.68
C THR A 27 -2.96 -3.51 -6.04
N ASN A 28 -3.53 -2.32 -5.86
CA ASN A 28 -2.82 -1.07 -6.12
C ASN A 28 -1.63 -0.89 -5.19
N LEU A 29 -1.76 -1.27 -3.92
CA LEU A 29 -0.64 -1.19 -2.97
C LEU A 29 0.47 -2.15 -3.33
N ILE A 30 0.13 -3.38 -3.69
CA ILE A 30 1.11 -4.39 -4.09
C ILE A 30 1.81 -3.97 -5.39
N SER A 31 1.06 -3.51 -6.36
CA SER A 31 1.60 -3.04 -7.62
C SER A 31 2.56 -1.87 -7.42
N ASN A 32 2.19 -0.93 -6.56
CA ASN A 32 3.07 0.20 -6.24
C ASN A 32 4.37 -0.27 -5.58
N ALA A 33 4.28 -1.18 -4.62
CA ALA A 33 5.46 -1.69 -3.92
C ALA A 33 6.39 -2.44 -4.88
N THR A 34 5.85 -3.29 -5.73
CA THR A 34 6.65 -4.13 -6.62
C THR A 34 7.30 -3.38 -7.77
N LYS A 35 6.81 -2.18 -8.09
CA LYS A 35 7.45 -1.35 -9.12
C LYS A 35 8.85 -0.90 -8.73
N PHE A 36 9.10 -0.68 -7.45
CA PHE A 36 10.31 -0.02 -6.98
C PHE A 36 11.21 -0.90 -6.15
N ALA A 37 10.78 -2.13 -5.88
CA ALA A 37 11.46 -2.99 -4.92
C ALA A 37 11.71 -4.36 -5.50
N THR A 38 12.72 -5.04 -4.96
CA THR A 38 12.96 -6.46 -5.27
C THR A 38 12.23 -7.36 -4.30
N ASP A 39 12.03 -6.90 -3.06
CA ASP A 39 11.32 -7.65 -2.03
C ASP A 39 10.11 -6.88 -1.52
N THR A 40 8.99 -7.57 -1.43
CA THR A 40 7.75 -7.02 -0.88
C THR A 40 7.19 -8.03 0.12
N GLN A 41 6.79 -7.53 1.28
CA GLN A 41 6.19 -8.35 2.32
C GLN A 41 4.80 -7.82 2.64
N ILE A 42 3.83 -8.72 2.63
CA ILE A 42 2.44 -8.38 2.96
C ILE A 42 2.13 -9.05 4.28
N THR A 43 1.70 -8.26 5.27
CA THR A 43 1.36 -8.76 6.60
C THR A 43 -0.08 -8.42 6.91
N LEU A 44 -0.86 -9.45 7.25
CA LEU A 44 -2.23 -9.29 7.72
C LEU A 44 -2.26 -9.35 9.23
N VAL A 45 -2.90 -8.36 9.85
CA VAL A 45 -3.10 -8.33 11.29
C VAL A 45 -4.58 -8.16 11.57
N ASN A 46 -5.16 -9.10 12.31
CA ASN A 46 -6.56 -9.03 12.69
C ASN A 46 -6.69 -8.59 14.14
N GLY A 47 -6.90 -7.29 14.33
CA GLY A 47 -7.09 -6.73 15.66
C GLY A 47 -8.55 -6.72 16.11
N PRO A 48 -8.82 -6.30 17.35
CA PRO A 48 -10.18 -6.29 17.89
C PRO A 48 -11.10 -5.27 17.25
N HIS A 49 -10.56 -4.17 16.74
CA HIS A 49 -11.36 -3.09 16.17
C HIS A 49 -11.21 -2.94 14.68
N ALA A 50 -10.12 -3.44 14.11
CA ALA A 50 -9.84 -3.29 12.70
C ALA A 50 -8.90 -4.39 12.22
N ALA A 51 -8.95 -4.63 10.91
CA ALA A 51 -7.93 -5.42 10.23
C ALA A 51 -6.92 -4.46 9.61
N ASP A 52 -5.64 -4.79 9.70
CA ASP A 52 -4.57 -4.02 9.06
C ASP A 52 -3.86 -4.88 8.02
N ILE A 53 -3.60 -4.29 6.87
CA ILE A 53 -2.81 -4.91 5.82
C ILE A 53 -1.59 -4.01 5.63
N HIS A 54 -0.41 -4.54 5.98
CA HIS A 54 0.84 -3.82 5.77
C HIS A 54 1.52 -4.32 4.52
N VAL A 55 1.81 -3.43 3.60
CA VAL A 55 2.57 -3.74 2.39
C VAL A 55 3.93 -3.05 2.53
N ASP A 56 4.95 -3.85 2.79
CA ASP A 56 6.31 -3.38 3.03
C ASP A 56 7.18 -3.65 1.81
N ASP A 57 8.04 -2.70 1.45
CA ASP A 57 8.98 -2.89 0.37
C ASP A 57 10.40 -2.50 0.80
N ASN A 58 11.37 -2.94 0.02
CA ASN A 58 12.78 -2.58 0.21
C ASN A 58 13.26 -1.57 -0.83
N GLY A 59 12.37 -0.82 -1.42
CA GLY A 59 12.67 0.22 -2.39
C GLY A 59 13.20 1.48 -1.73
N PRO A 60 13.22 2.60 -2.49
CA PRO A 60 13.79 3.85 -1.98
C PRO A 60 12.95 4.53 -0.89
N GLY A 61 11.70 4.14 -0.71
CA GLY A 61 10.84 4.78 0.27
C GLY A 61 10.39 6.18 -0.15
N ILE A 62 9.69 6.84 0.75
CA ILE A 62 9.26 8.24 0.57
C ILE A 62 9.57 8.96 1.88
N ILE A 63 10.33 10.04 1.81
CA ILE A 63 10.64 10.83 3.01
C ILE A 63 9.35 11.39 3.61
N PRO A 64 9.28 11.56 4.94
CA PRO A 64 8.04 11.99 5.60
C PRO A 64 7.41 13.25 5.01
N GLU A 65 8.22 14.21 4.60
CA GLU A 65 7.77 15.48 4.04
C GLU A 65 7.00 15.34 2.74
N LEU A 66 7.22 14.25 2.01
CA LEU A 66 6.57 14.00 0.72
C LEU A 66 5.46 12.98 0.76
N ARG A 67 5.21 12.35 1.91
CA ARG A 67 4.23 11.25 2.00
C ARG A 67 2.81 11.70 1.69
N GLU A 68 2.42 12.87 2.18
CA GLU A 68 1.08 13.37 1.87
C GLU A 68 0.94 13.71 0.39
N ASP A 69 2.00 14.20 -0.22
CA ASP A 69 1.99 14.48 -1.67
C ASP A 69 1.80 13.20 -2.50
N ALA A 70 2.24 12.05 -1.98
CA ALA A 70 2.08 10.78 -2.69
C ALA A 70 0.61 10.41 -2.90
N PHE A 71 -0.31 10.97 -2.13
CA PHE A 71 -1.73 10.73 -2.27
C PHE A 71 -2.42 11.68 -3.24
N ARG A 72 -1.73 12.67 -3.74
CA ARG A 72 -2.33 13.60 -4.70
C ARG A 72 -2.49 12.92 -6.06
N PRO A 73 -3.66 13.09 -6.71
CA PRO A 73 -3.86 12.51 -8.03
C PRO A 73 -2.80 12.98 -9.03
N PHE A 74 -2.29 12.05 -9.81
CA PHE A 74 -1.28 12.29 -10.85
C PHE A 74 0.06 12.81 -10.34
N MET A 75 0.26 12.85 -9.02
CA MET A 75 1.54 13.25 -8.47
C MET A 75 2.56 12.12 -8.66
N ARG A 76 3.71 12.47 -9.23
CA ARG A 76 4.84 11.56 -9.34
C ARG A 76 5.99 12.12 -8.51
N LEU A 77 6.23 11.52 -7.37
CA LEU A 77 7.33 11.91 -6.49
C LEU A 77 8.65 11.33 -6.95
N ASP A 78 8.62 10.63 -8.03
CA ASP A 78 9.60 9.61 -8.33
C ASP A 78 10.24 9.78 -9.68
N GLU A 79 10.33 10.98 -10.18
CA GLU A 79 11.11 11.21 -11.38
C GLU A 79 12.51 10.63 -11.23
N ALA A 80 13.05 10.72 -10.01
CA ALA A 80 14.32 10.11 -9.68
C ALA A 80 14.21 8.62 -9.39
N ARG A 81 13.01 8.12 -9.07
CA ARG A 81 12.80 6.70 -8.79
C ARG A 81 12.55 5.90 -10.06
N THR A 82 11.75 6.46 -10.97
CA THR A 82 11.20 5.64 -12.05
C THR A 82 10.79 6.48 -13.24
N GLN A 83 11.73 7.02 -13.92
CA GLN A 83 11.42 7.84 -15.09
C GLN A 83 10.58 7.09 -16.13
N ASN A 84 10.74 5.77 -16.20
CA ASN A 84 10.12 4.97 -17.25
C ASN A 84 8.98 4.09 -16.76
N THR A 85 8.59 4.21 -15.51
CA THR A 85 7.52 3.37 -14.99
C THR A 85 6.18 3.91 -15.42
N PRO A 86 5.38 3.14 -16.17
CA PRO A 86 4.04 3.57 -16.48
C PRO A 86 3.22 3.61 -15.20
N GLY A 87 2.51 4.66 -15.01
CA GLY A 87 1.65 4.81 -13.86
C GLY A 87 0.88 6.10 -13.97
N THR A 88 -0.32 6.09 -13.47
CA THR A 88 -1.20 7.24 -13.52
C THR A 88 -1.00 8.18 -12.34
N GLY A 89 -0.29 7.72 -11.29
CA GLY A 89 -0.20 8.46 -10.04
C GLY A 89 -1.47 8.38 -9.21
N LEU A 90 -2.35 7.42 -9.51
CA LEU A 90 -3.64 7.27 -8.84
C LEU A 90 -3.71 6.11 -7.86
N GLY A 91 -2.74 5.19 -7.90
CA GLY A 91 -2.82 3.95 -7.11
C GLY A 91 -3.00 4.18 -5.62
N LEU A 92 -2.15 5.02 -5.02
CA LEU A 92 -2.25 5.33 -3.59
C LEU A 92 -3.49 6.16 -3.27
N THR A 93 -3.84 7.10 -4.14
CA THR A 93 -5.05 7.92 -3.99
C THR A 93 -6.30 7.06 -3.93
N LEU A 94 -6.44 6.15 -4.89
CA LEU A 94 -7.60 5.26 -4.97
C LEU A 94 -7.68 4.32 -3.76
N ALA A 95 -6.54 3.78 -3.34
CA ALA A 95 -6.50 2.89 -2.18
C ALA A 95 -6.91 3.63 -0.90
N ARG A 96 -6.44 4.87 -0.71
CA ARG A 96 -6.80 5.69 0.44
C ARG A 96 -8.28 6.05 0.43
N ASP A 97 -8.81 6.43 -0.73
CA ASP A 97 -10.23 6.77 -0.87
C ASP A 97 -11.10 5.56 -0.53
N THR A 98 -10.71 4.37 -0.98
CA THR A 98 -11.42 3.14 -0.65
C THR A 98 -11.38 2.87 0.84
N ALA A 99 -10.21 2.99 1.48
CA ALA A 99 -10.08 2.80 2.92
C ALA A 99 -10.99 3.77 3.69
N ARG A 100 -10.97 5.04 3.32
CA ARG A 100 -11.78 6.06 3.97
C ARG A 100 -13.28 5.85 3.76
N ALA A 101 -13.67 5.37 2.58
CA ALA A 101 -15.06 5.02 2.32
C ALA A 101 -15.56 3.86 3.19
N HIS A 102 -14.64 3.04 3.71
CA HIS A 102 -14.94 1.94 4.62
C HIS A 102 -14.71 2.30 6.09
N GLY A 103 -14.47 3.57 6.38
CA GLY A 103 -14.26 4.03 7.75
C GLY A 103 -12.83 3.89 8.26
N GLY A 104 -11.92 3.47 7.42
CA GLY A 104 -10.51 3.30 7.76
C GLY A 104 -9.62 4.39 7.17
N ASP A 105 -8.39 4.04 6.94
CA ASP A 105 -7.43 4.94 6.30
C ASP A 105 -6.26 4.17 5.71
N LEU A 106 -5.45 4.86 4.94
CA LEU A 106 -4.18 4.36 4.41
C LEU A 106 -3.08 5.29 4.89
N ARG A 107 -2.06 4.72 5.52
CA ARG A 107 -0.92 5.47 6.05
C ARG A 107 0.38 4.98 5.45
N LEU A 108 1.31 5.89 5.27
CA LEU A 108 2.66 5.60 4.78
C LEU A 108 3.65 5.82 5.91
N SER A 109 4.59 4.89 6.05
CA SER A 109 5.63 4.97 7.07
C SER A 109 6.88 4.24 6.57
N ASP A 110 7.93 4.22 7.39
CA ASP A 110 9.14 3.48 7.05
C ASP A 110 8.91 1.98 7.17
N SER A 111 9.42 1.24 6.21
CA SER A 111 9.35 -0.21 6.24
C SER A 111 10.54 -0.80 7.00
N PRO A 112 10.32 -1.89 7.77
CA PRO A 112 11.44 -2.64 8.34
C PRO A 112 12.37 -3.21 7.28
N LEU A 113 11.92 -3.31 6.02
CA LEU A 113 12.76 -3.77 4.91
C LEU A 113 13.64 -2.66 4.33
N GLY A 114 13.50 -1.43 4.81
CA GLY A 114 14.31 -0.31 4.38
C GLY A 114 13.64 0.65 3.42
N GLY A 115 12.47 0.32 2.91
CA GLY A 115 11.71 1.16 1.99
C GLY A 115 10.45 1.74 2.62
N LEU A 116 9.32 1.57 1.95
CA LEU A 116 8.04 2.14 2.35
C LEU A 116 7.11 1.08 2.91
N ARG A 117 6.41 1.42 3.98
CA ARG A 117 5.28 0.64 4.49
C ARG A 117 3.98 1.39 4.17
N ALA A 118 3.11 0.75 3.42
CA ALA A 118 1.74 1.23 3.23
C ALA A 118 0.81 0.39 4.11
N SER A 119 0.12 1.04 5.04
CA SER A 119 -0.75 0.35 6.01
C SER A 119 -2.20 0.69 5.73
N LEU A 120 -2.95 -0.30 5.27
CA LEU A 120 -4.38 -0.19 4.98
C LEU A 120 -5.15 -0.69 6.19
N ARG A 121 -5.92 0.18 6.83
CA ARG A 121 -6.75 -0.18 7.97
C ARG A 121 -8.21 -0.21 7.58
N LEU A 122 -8.88 -1.31 7.91
CA LEU A 122 -10.29 -1.53 7.63
C LEU A 122 -10.99 -1.92 8.93
N PRO A 123 -11.88 -1.06 9.47
CA PRO A 123 -12.62 -1.40 10.69
C PRO A 123 -13.51 -2.62 10.51
N HIS A 124 -13.68 -3.34 11.59
CA HIS A 124 -14.61 -4.47 11.63
C HIS A 124 -16.06 -4.03 11.65
#